data_894bb8c51104449776da2740ad23afb4
#
_entry.id   894bb8c51104449776da2740ad23afb4
#
_cell.length_a   1.000
_cell.length_b   1.000
_cell.length_c   1.000
_cell.angle_alpha   90.00
_cell.angle_beta   90.00
_cell.angle_gamma   90.00
#
_symmetry.space_group_name_H-M   'P 1'
#
loop_
_entity.id
_entity.type
_entity.pdbx_description
1 polymer ?
#
loop_
_entity_poly.entity_id
_entity_poly.type
_entity_poly.pdbx_seq_one_letter_code
_entity_poly.pdbx_strand_id
1 'polypeptide(L)'
;MAAAAAAAAAAAAALRRLAARGGAPPPGIAPGRARAGARGLAGARQGGTADSSGTLPRFYRRAEVVAHPEGAGPDGAGAPRGTWGVALDQKLLRSPGKLPLRFPTRALAAAVAAEWQLQGEQNVRPFTMPLMQLVATAIDRVPAARGGIVTGLMDYLDTDAALCRELAGTPAAVAQEEGFAPVLAWARAELGLRPRVSDALTGTPQEAGTRDRLTEALCRLDDLELVAVDQLAGACRSLLLALAATRGAVGVQECLRLARLEEELQIEEWGMVEGGHDIDRADAAVRVAGPILLVALLRGGGAGGGTGGEGGGRGDST
;
A
#
# COMPACT_ATOMS: atom_id res chain seq x y z
N MET A 1 -0.40 -21.65 -7.29
CA MET A 1 -1.21 -21.84 -6.05
C MET A 1 -0.33 -21.80 -4.81
N ALA A 2 0.76 -22.58 -4.71
CA ALA A 2 1.64 -22.64 -3.53
C ALA A 2 2.37 -21.31 -3.24
N ALA A 3 2.86 -20.61 -4.26
CA ALA A 3 3.61 -19.37 -4.07
C ALA A 3 2.75 -18.20 -3.55
N ALA A 4 1.50 -18.07 -3.99
CA ALA A 4 0.58 -17.06 -3.50
C ALA A 4 0.12 -17.35 -2.06
N ALA A 5 -0.07 -18.62 -1.72
CA ALA A 5 -0.37 -19.04 -0.35
C ALA A 5 0.84 -18.83 0.57
N ALA A 6 2.06 -19.08 0.10
CA ALA A 6 3.28 -18.82 0.83
C ALA A 6 3.52 -17.32 1.06
N ALA A 7 3.25 -16.46 0.07
CA ALA A 7 3.34 -15.01 0.22
C ALA A 7 2.31 -14.47 1.21
N ALA A 8 1.06 -14.94 1.15
CA ALA A 8 0.02 -14.58 2.12
C ALA A 8 0.36 -15.08 3.54
N ALA A 9 0.91 -16.27 3.68
CA ALA A 9 1.37 -16.81 4.97
C ALA A 9 2.58 -16.04 5.51
N ALA A 10 3.53 -15.64 4.66
CA ALA A 10 4.68 -14.83 5.05
C ALA A 10 4.26 -13.42 5.48
N ALA A 11 3.32 -12.78 4.77
CA ALA A 11 2.74 -11.49 5.15
C ALA A 11 1.99 -11.59 6.48
N ALA A 12 1.19 -12.63 6.68
CA ALA A 12 0.50 -12.89 7.95
C ALA A 12 1.48 -13.16 9.11
N ALA A 13 2.59 -13.85 8.84
CA ALA A 13 3.63 -14.08 9.84
C ALA A 13 4.39 -12.80 10.18
N ALA A 14 4.66 -11.93 9.21
CA ALA A 14 5.28 -10.63 9.43
C ALA A 14 4.36 -9.71 10.26
N LEU A 15 3.07 -9.67 9.94
CA LEU A 15 2.07 -8.92 10.70
C LEU A 15 1.93 -9.44 12.13
N ARG A 16 1.95 -10.76 12.35
CA ARG A 16 1.94 -11.36 13.71
C ARG A 16 3.17 -10.96 14.52
N ARG A 17 4.35 -10.92 13.92
CA ARG A 17 5.60 -10.51 14.61
C ARG A 17 5.58 -9.03 14.99
N LEU A 18 4.99 -8.17 14.16
CA LEU A 18 4.77 -6.75 14.47
C LEU A 18 3.74 -6.57 15.59
N ALA A 19 2.62 -7.28 15.57
CA ALA A 19 1.59 -7.23 16.60
C ALA A 19 2.07 -7.77 17.97
N ALA A 20 2.96 -8.76 17.99
CA ALA A 20 3.50 -9.34 19.22
C ALA A 20 4.56 -8.46 19.91
N ARG A 21 5.14 -7.47 19.21
CA ARG A 21 6.12 -6.53 19.77
C ARG A 21 5.53 -5.24 20.33
N GLY A 22 4.22 -5.01 20.14
CA GLY A 22 3.52 -3.83 20.65
C GLY A 22 3.23 -3.93 22.14
N GLY A 23 4.21 -3.60 22.99
CA GLY A 23 3.99 -3.27 24.40
C GLY A 23 3.09 -2.03 24.52
N ALA A 24 2.33 -1.94 25.62
CA ALA A 24 1.43 -0.82 25.89
C ALA A 24 2.14 0.54 25.82
N PRO A 25 1.53 1.59 25.23
CA PRO A 25 2.15 2.90 25.15
C PRO A 25 2.29 3.54 26.55
N PRO A 26 3.40 4.25 26.82
CA PRO A 26 3.54 5.02 28.04
C PRO A 26 2.58 6.21 28.06
N PRO A 27 2.09 6.66 29.23
CA PRO A 27 1.19 7.79 29.34
C PRO A 27 1.94 9.12 29.12
N GLY A 28 1.46 9.94 28.21
CA GLY A 28 1.67 11.37 28.18
C GLY A 28 2.66 11.94 27.17
N ILE A 29 2.34 11.92 25.90
CA ILE A 29 2.82 12.94 24.94
C ILE A 29 1.64 13.31 24.04
N ALA A 30 1.25 14.58 24.08
CA ALA A 30 0.18 15.09 23.21
C ALA A 30 0.63 15.06 21.74
N PRO A 31 -0.19 14.58 20.79
CA PRO A 31 0.18 14.49 19.40
C PRO A 31 0.23 15.88 18.77
N GLY A 32 1.38 16.22 18.23
CA GLY A 32 1.52 17.30 17.27
C GLY A 32 0.57 17.08 16.09
N ARG A 33 -0.02 18.18 15.59
CA ARG A 33 -1.02 18.21 14.53
C ARG A 33 -0.57 17.45 13.28
N ALA A 34 -0.83 16.15 13.22
CA ALA A 34 -0.84 15.41 11.97
C ALA A 34 -2.14 15.78 11.21
N ARG A 35 -1.98 16.29 10.00
CA ARG A 35 -3.09 16.63 9.11
C ARG A 35 -3.98 15.43 8.86
N ALA A 36 -5.24 15.66 9.07
CA ALA A 36 -6.44 14.91 8.77
C ALA A 36 -6.36 13.80 7.69
N GLY A 37 -6.01 12.57 8.10
CA GLY A 37 -6.23 11.36 7.31
C GLY A 37 -7.08 10.31 8.04
N ALA A 38 -7.24 10.42 9.36
CA ALA A 38 -7.84 9.37 10.19
C ALA A 38 -9.31 9.60 10.55
N ARG A 39 -10.03 10.52 9.91
CA ARG A 39 -11.46 10.76 10.19
C ARG A 39 -12.38 10.00 9.23
N GLY A 40 -12.29 8.68 9.12
CA GLY A 40 -13.12 7.94 8.17
C GLY A 40 -13.83 6.69 8.69
N LEU A 41 -13.43 6.14 9.83
CA LEU A 41 -14.01 4.88 10.33
C LEU A 41 -15.15 5.05 11.35
N ALA A 42 -15.54 6.28 11.72
CA ALA A 42 -16.56 6.53 12.72
C ALA A 42 -18.02 6.50 12.24
N GLY A 43 -18.27 6.05 11.00
CA GLY A 43 -19.61 6.08 10.37
C GLY A 43 -20.40 4.78 10.31
N ALA A 44 -19.86 3.65 10.72
CA ALA A 44 -20.55 2.37 10.65
C ALA A 44 -21.35 2.07 11.93
N ARG A 45 -22.56 2.58 12.02
CA ARG A 45 -23.55 2.09 13.00
C ARG A 45 -24.06 0.72 12.57
N GLN A 46 -23.35 -0.34 12.98
CA GLN A 46 -23.95 -1.63 13.33
C GLN A 46 -23.11 -2.20 14.48
N GLY A 47 -23.57 -1.95 15.74
CA GLY A 47 -23.07 -2.59 16.94
C GLY A 47 -21.77 -2.03 17.51
N GLY A 48 -21.86 -0.91 18.22
CA GLY A 48 -20.77 -0.40 19.08
C GLY A 48 -20.08 0.85 18.54
N THR A 49 -20.03 1.88 19.36
CA THR A 49 -19.12 3.03 19.15
C THR A 49 -17.70 2.61 19.49
N ALA A 50 -16.72 3.05 18.71
CA ALA A 50 -15.31 2.88 19.06
C ALA A 50 -15.05 3.50 20.43
N ASP A 51 -14.29 2.81 21.26
CA ASP A 51 -13.83 3.34 22.53
C ASP A 51 -12.77 4.45 22.32
N SER A 52 -12.29 5.04 23.41
CA SER A 52 -11.25 6.08 23.39
C SER A 52 -9.93 5.62 22.77
N SER A 53 -9.72 4.29 22.65
CA SER A 53 -8.55 3.68 21.98
C SER A 53 -8.77 3.40 20.50
N GLY A 54 -9.94 3.75 19.93
CA GLY A 54 -10.28 3.46 18.53
C GLY A 54 -10.59 1.99 18.25
N THR A 55 -10.82 1.18 19.29
CA THR A 55 -11.19 -0.22 19.19
C THR A 55 -12.70 -0.40 19.11
N LEU A 56 -13.13 -1.42 18.37
CA LEU A 56 -14.54 -1.80 18.24
C LEU A 56 -14.75 -3.19 18.82
N PRO A 57 -15.90 -3.47 19.50
CA PRO A 57 -16.23 -4.85 19.88
C PRO A 57 -16.27 -5.76 18.67
N ARG A 58 -15.70 -6.96 18.78
CA ARG A 58 -15.81 -7.96 17.70
C ARG A 58 -17.24 -8.49 17.63
N PHE A 59 -17.85 -8.37 16.47
CA PHE A 59 -19.26 -8.71 16.21
C PHE A 59 -19.45 -9.92 15.29
N TYR A 60 -18.35 -10.63 14.95
CA TYR A 60 -18.33 -11.77 14.05
C TYR A 60 -17.37 -12.86 14.60
N ARG A 61 -17.53 -14.09 14.11
CA ARG A 61 -16.67 -15.24 14.46
C ARG A 61 -15.68 -15.56 13.34
N ARG A 62 -16.13 -15.52 12.09
CA ARG A 62 -15.35 -15.93 10.92
C ARG A 62 -15.35 -14.86 9.84
N ALA A 63 -14.22 -14.73 9.16
CA ALA A 63 -14.08 -13.94 7.95
C ALA A 63 -13.69 -14.87 6.80
N GLU A 64 -14.46 -14.87 5.73
CA GLU A 64 -14.33 -15.81 4.63
C GLU A 64 -14.34 -15.09 3.28
N VAL A 65 -13.59 -15.63 2.31
CA VAL A 65 -13.63 -15.16 0.92
C VAL A 65 -14.81 -15.82 0.23
N VAL A 66 -15.64 -15.01 -0.41
CA VAL A 66 -16.81 -15.46 -1.16
C VAL A 66 -16.78 -14.88 -2.58
N ALA A 67 -17.46 -15.56 -3.53
CA ALA A 67 -17.76 -14.94 -4.81
C ALA A 67 -18.75 -13.79 -4.57
N HIS A 68 -18.52 -12.61 -5.18
CA HIS A 68 -19.43 -11.48 -5.00
C HIS A 68 -20.69 -11.70 -5.85
N PRO A 69 -21.91 -11.65 -5.26
CA PRO A 69 -23.16 -12.03 -5.97
C PRO A 69 -23.47 -11.13 -7.17
N GLU A 70 -23.06 -9.89 -7.17
CA GLU A 70 -23.26 -8.96 -8.30
C GLU A 70 -22.27 -9.14 -9.46
N GLY A 71 -21.37 -10.13 -9.36
CA GLY A 71 -20.50 -10.56 -10.47
C GLY A 71 -21.12 -11.64 -11.33
N ALA A 72 -22.27 -12.22 -10.94
CA ALA A 72 -23.07 -13.10 -11.78
C ALA A 72 -24.01 -12.23 -12.62
N GLY A 73 -23.71 -12.08 -13.93
CA GLY A 73 -24.67 -11.47 -14.86
C GLY A 73 -25.98 -12.26 -14.87
N PRO A 74 -27.13 -11.64 -15.26
CA PRO A 74 -28.45 -12.26 -15.23
C PRO A 74 -28.57 -13.51 -16.12
N ASP A 75 -27.64 -13.78 -17.00
CA ASP A 75 -27.73 -14.85 -18.02
C ASP A 75 -26.82 -16.05 -17.76
N GLY A 76 -26.21 -16.21 -16.59
CA GLY A 76 -25.31 -17.36 -16.34
C GLY A 76 -24.06 -17.40 -17.24
N ALA A 77 -23.92 -16.48 -18.17
CA ALA A 77 -22.74 -16.27 -19.00
C ALA A 77 -21.65 -15.68 -18.13
N GLY A 78 -20.66 -16.49 -17.82
CA GLY A 78 -19.49 -16.28 -17.01
C GLY A 78 -19.31 -14.87 -16.44
N ALA A 79 -19.40 -14.75 -15.12
CA ALA A 79 -19.04 -13.53 -14.42
C ALA A 79 -17.74 -12.96 -14.99
N PRO A 80 -17.63 -11.63 -15.21
CA PRO A 80 -16.36 -11.03 -15.57
C PRO A 80 -15.36 -11.52 -14.53
N ARG A 81 -14.23 -12.09 -14.99
CA ARG A 81 -13.23 -12.76 -14.17
C ARG A 81 -12.99 -11.98 -12.87
N GLY A 82 -13.42 -12.60 -11.75
CA GLY A 82 -12.91 -12.25 -10.47
C GLY A 82 -13.52 -11.04 -9.78
N THR A 83 -14.84 -11.06 -9.50
CA THR A 83 -15.32 -10.22 -8.41
C THR A 83 -15.43 -11.06 -7.15
N TRP A 84 -14.51 -10.81 -6.23
CA TRP A 84 -14.47 -11.48 -4.94
C TRP A 84 -15.01 -10.56 -3.85
N GLY A 85 -15.59 -11.13 -2.83
CA GLY A 85 -16.04 -10.45 -1.62
C GLY A 85 -15.41 -11.06 -0.38
N VAL A 86 -15.56 -10.38 0.73
CA VAL A 86 -15.28 -10.90 2.08
C VAL A 86 -16.61 -10.95 2.83
N ALA A 87 -16.90 -12.05 3.50
CA ALA A 87 -18.06 -12.18 4.37
C ALA A 87 -17.63 -12.35 5.82
N LEU A 88 -18.33 -11.67 6.72
CA LEU A 88 -18.23 -11.84 8.17
C LEU A 88 -19.49 -12.58 8.63
N ASP A 89 -19.34 -13.84 9.06
CA ASP A 89 -20.47 -14.72 9.43
C ASP A 89 -21.61 -14.68 8.39
N GLN A 90 -21.27 -14.91 7.10
CA GLN A 90 -22.19 -14.94 5.96
C GLN A 90 -22.70 -13.55 5.49
N LYS A 91 -22.40 -12.46 6.19
CA LYS A 91 -22.77 -11.11 5.75
C LYS A 91 -21.62 -10.48 4.96
N LEU A 92 -21.91 -10.06 3.73
CA LEU A 92 -20.92 -9.35 2.92
C LEU A 92 -20.42 -8.08 3.61
N LEU A 93 -19.10 -7.96 3.67
CA LEU A 93 -18.41 -6.80 4.21
C LEU A 93 -18.65 -5.59 3.31
N ARG A 94 -18.90 -4.46 3.93
CA ARG A 94 -19.07 -3.16 3.27
C ARG A 94 -18.01 -2.19 3.75
N SER A 95 -17.72 -1.21 2.93
CA SER A 95 -16.86 -0.09 3.32
C SER A 95 -17.52 0.74 4.45
N PRO A 96 -16.78 1.61 5.13
CA PRO A 96 -17.35 2.60 6.06
C PRO A 96 -18.43 3.47 5.42
N GLY A 97 -18.29 3.79 4.14
CA GLY A 97 -19.30 4.48 3.33
C GLY A 97 -20.51 3.61 2.94
N LYS A 98 -20.58 2.36 3.44
CA LYS A 98 -21.64 1.36 3.15
C LYS A 98 -21.68 0.87 1.71
N LEU A 99 -20.63 1.13 0.93
CA LEU A 99 -20.49 0.61 -0.42
C LEU A 99 -20.05 -0.87 -0.39
N PRO A 100 -20.45 -1.70 -1.38
CA PRO A 100 -20.02 -3.09 -1.45
C PRO A 100 -18.52 -3.18 -1.72
N LEU A 101 -17.80 -3.98 -0.92
CA LEU A 101 -16.38 -4.25 -1.14
C LEU A 101 -16.22 -5.32 -2.22
N ARG A 102 -15.68 -4.91 -3.36
CA ARG A 102 -15.40 -5.78 -4.49
C ARG A 102 -13.90 -5.86 -4.72
N PHE A 103 -13.40 -7.07 -4.76
CA PHE A 103 -11.97 -7.32 -4.94
C PHE A 103 -11.73 -7.91 -6.33
N PRO A 104 -10.86 -7.33 -7.16
CA PRO A 104 -10.59 -7.83 -8.50
C PRO A 104 -9.85 -9.17 -8.49
N THR A 105 -9.15 -9.49 -7.40
CA THR A 105 -8.42 -10.75 -7.23
C THR A 105 -8.83 -11.49 -5.96
N ARG A 106 -8.83 -12.83 -6.02
CA ARG A 106 -9.04 -13.67 -4.85
C ARG A 106 -7.93 -13.49 -3.81
N ALA A 107 -6.71 -13.21 -4.26
CA ALA A 107 -5.56 -12.99 -3.40
C ALA A 107 -5.77 -11.76 -2.50
N LEU A 108 -6.23 -10.65 -3.05
CA LEU A 108 -6.53 -9.45 -2.28
C LEU A 108 -7.69 -9.67 -1.30
N ALA A 109 -8.78 -10.31 -1.75
CA ALA A 109 -9.89 -10.68 -0.87
C ALA A 109 -9.43 -11.57 0.29
N ALA A 110 -8.54 -12.55 0.02
CA ALA A 110 -7.99 -13.42 1.05
C ALA A 110 -7.11 -12.69 2.06
N ALA A 111 -6.31 -11.73 1.60
CA ALA A 111 -5.49 -10.92 2.48
C ALA A 111 -6.34 -10.02 3.40
N VAL A 112 -7.37 -9.37 2.86
CA VAL A 112 -8.32 -8.58 3.68
C VAL A 112 -9.11 -9.48 4.63
N ALA A 113 -9.58 -10.66 4.19
CA ALA A 113 -10.24 -11.61 5.09
C ALA A 113 -9.31 -12.07 6.23
N ALA A 114 -8.01 -12.24 5.96
CA ALA A 114 -7.03 -12.56 6.98
C ALA A 114 -6.83 -11.42 7.99
N GLU A 115 -6.81 -10.16 7.56
CA GLU A 115 -6.78 -9.01 8.49
C GLU A 115 -7.96 -9.05 9.46
N TRP A 116 -9.18 -9.31 8.97
CA TRP A 116 -10.36 -9.46 9.82
C TRP A 116 -10.27 -10.69 10.71
N GLN A 117 -9.84 -11.84 10.18
CA GLN A 117 -9.76 -13.08 10.96
C GLN A 117 -8.74 -13.00 12.10
N LEU A 118 -7.64 -12.27 11.91
CA LEU A 118 -6.56 -12.12 12.87
C LEU A 118 -6.82 -11.08 13.97
N GLN A 119 -7.97 -10.43 13.97
CA GLN A 119 -8.34 -9.53 15.07
C GLN A 119 -8.51 -10.29 16.39
N GLY A 120 -8.35 -9.57 17.50
CA GLY A 120 -8.50 -10.14 18.84
C GLY A 120 -9.89 -10.77 19.07
N GLU A 121 -10.01 -11.68 20.02
CA GLU A 121 -11.26 -12.39 20.28
C GLU A 121 -12.41 -11.45 20.68
N GLN A 122 -12.12 -10.40 21.41
CA GLN A 122 -13.14 -9.46 21.90
C GLN A 122 -13.20 -8.16 21.10
N ASN A 123 -12.08 -7.74 20.51
CA ASN A 123 -11.95 -6.40 19.92
C ASN A 123 -11.36 -6.43 18.52
N VAL A 124 -11.89 -5.56 17.68
CA VAL A 124 -11.35 -5.22 16.34
C VAL A 124 -10.57 -3.93 16.46
N ARG A 125 -9.36 -3.92 15.92
CA ARG A 125 -8.45 -2.77 15.89
C ARG A 125 -8.25 -2.32 14.44
N PRO A 126 -9.04 -1.37 13.92
CA PRO A 126 -8.99 -0.93 12.53
C PRO A 126 -7.60 -0.49 12.06
N PHE A 127 -6.81 0.11 12.95
CA PHE A 127 -5.45 0.56 12.65
C PHE A 127 -4.44 -0.59 12.38
N THR A 128 -4.80 -1.84 12.70
CA THR A 128 -4.00 -3.02 12.37
C THR A 128 -4.42 -3.70 11.06
N MET A 129 -5.27 -3.06 10.28
CA MET A 129 -5.80 -3.58 9.01
C MET A 129 -5.45 -2.66 7.83
N PRO A 130 -4.16 -2.53 7.45
CA PRO A 130 -3.71 -1.58 6.43
C PRO A 130 -4.33 -1.82 5.05
N LEU A 131 -4.50 -3.07 4.62
CA LEU A 131 -5.12 -3.39 3.33
C LEU A 131 -6.61 -3.01 3.32
N MET A 132 -7.34 -3.32 4.39
CA MET A 132 -8.73 -2.91 4.52
C MET A 132 -8.89 -1.40 4.47
N GLN A 133 -8.00 -0.63 5.13
CA GLN A 133 -8.02 0.83 5.09
C GLN A 133 -7.77 1.38 3.69
N LEU A 134 -6.79 0.84 2.97
CA LEU A 134 -6.48 1.22 1.59
C LEU A 134 -7.67 0.95 0.67
N VAL A 135 -8.24 -0.26 0.73
CA VAL A 135 -9.39 -0.64 -0.09
C VAL A 135 -10.62 0.20 0.23
N ALA A 136 -10.89 0.46 1.51
CA ALA A 136 -11.99 1.33 1.92
C ALA A 136 -11.80 2.77 1.38
N THR A 137 -10.59 3.30 1.45
CA THR A 137 -10.25 4.63 0.92
C THR A 137 -10.41 4.68 -0.60
N ALA A 138 -9.95 3.63 -1.30
CA ALA A 138 -10.10 3.54 -2.75
C ALA A 138 -11.57 3.57 -3.19
N ILE A 139 -12.45 2.89 -2.46
CA ILE A 139 -13.86 2.78 -2.81
C ILE A 139 -14.65 4.01 -2.38
N ASP A 140 -14.42 4.50 -1.16
CA ASP A 140 -15.25 5.56 -0.56
C ASP A 140 -14.81 6.96 -0.96
N ARG A 141 -13.53 7.19 -1.25
CA ARG A 141 -12.98 8.56 -1.41
C ARG A 141 -12.38 8.83 -2.78
N VAL A 142 -11.66 7.88 -3.36
CA VAL A 142 -10.91 8.12 -4.60
C VAL A 142 -11.83 8.55 -5.74
N PRO A 143 -13.00 7.93 -6.01
CA PRO A 143 -13.84 8.32 -7.13
C PRO A 143 -14.24 9.79 -7.13
N ALA A 144 -14.55 10.34 -5.95
CA ALA A 144 -14.95 11.74 -5.80
C ALA A 144 -13.78 12.73 -5.73
N ALA A 145 -12.59 12.26 -5.30
CA ALA A 145 -11.42 13.09 -5.03
C ALA A 145 -10.28 12.90 -6.03
N ARG A 146 -10.44 12.06 -7.06
CA ARG A 146 -9.39 11.61 -7.97
C ARG A 146 -8.54 12.75 -8.53
N GLY A 147 -9.18 13.79 -9.07
CA GLY A 147 -8.46 14.96 -9.61
C GLY A 147 -7.60 15.67 -8.55
N GLY A 148 -8.15 15.84 -7.35
CA GLY A 148 -7.42 16.44 -6.22
C GLY A 148 -6.24 15.58 -5.74
N ILE A 149 -6.39 14.24 -5.76
CA ILE A 149 -5.30 13.31 -5.42
C ILE A 149 -4.17 13.42 -6.44
N VAL A 150 -4.48 13.40 -7.74
CA VAL A 150 -3.47 13.56 -8.79
C VAL A 150 -2.75 14.90 -8.67
N THR A 151 -3.48 15.99 -8.44
CA THR A 151 -2.87 17.32 -8.23
C THR A 151 -1.97 17.31 -6.99
N GLY A 152 -2.43 16.76 -5.86
CA GLY A 152 -1.64 16.68 -4.64
C GLY A 152 -0.38 15.81 -4.80
N LEU A 153 -0.44 14.74 -5.58
CA LEU A 153 0.73 13.93 -5.92
C LEU A 153 1.74 14.71 -6.78
N MET A 154 1.26 15.54 -7.70
CA MET A 154 2.13 16.39 -8.51
C MET A 154 2.81 17.52 -7.73
N ASP A 155 2.26 17.89 -6.56
CA ASP A 155 2.89 18.87 -5.66
C ASP A 155 4.18 18.33 -5.01
N TYR A 156 4.33 17.00 -4.89
CA TYR A 156 5.59 16.39 -4.44
C TYR A 156 6.74 16.54 -5.43
N LEU A 157 6.45 16.72 -6.72
CA LEU A 157 7.45 16.55 -7.78
C LEU A 157 8.63 17.53 -7.67
N ASP A 158 8.39 18.77 -7.30
CA ASP A 158 9.44 19.79 -7.23
C ASP A 158 10.32 19.66 -5.95
N THR A 159 9.79 18.94 -4.94
CA THR A 159 10.46 18.68 -3.65
C THR A 159 10.59 17.19 -3.36
N ASP A 160 10.54 16.36 -4.40
CA ASP A 160 10.63 14.91 -4.30
C ASP A 160 11.99 14.50 -3.69
N ALA A 161 11.98 13.67 -2.65
CA ALA A 161 13.20 13.24 -1.96
C ALA A 161 14.20 12.54 -2.91
N ALA A 162 13.71 11.91 -3.99
CA ALA A 162 14.58 11.32 -5.01
C ALA A 162 15.25 12.37 -5.91
N LEU A 163 14.84 13.64 -5.86
CA LEU A 163 15.34 14.74 -6.69
C LEU A 163 16.11 15.81 -5.89
N CYS A 164 15.89 15.86 -4.59
CA CYS A 164 16.62 16.76 -3.71
C CYS A 164 17.94 16.10 -3.25
N ARG A 165 18.98 16.88 -3.13
CA ARG A 165 20.29 16.45 -2.66
C ARG A 165 20.81 17.38 -1.58
N GLU A 166 21.55 16.81 -0.65
CA GLU A 166 22.42 17.56 0.24
C GLU A 166 23.58 18.20 -0.53
N LEU A 167 24.29 19.11 0.12
CA LEU A 167 25.44 19.79 -0.47
C LEU A 167 26.46 18.78 -1.00
N ALA A 168 26.93 19.01 -2.21
CA ALA A 168 27.88 18.15 -2.87
C ALA A 168 29.14 17.90 -2.02
N GLY A 169 29.57 16.64 -1.95
CA GLY A 169 30.73 16.20 -1.17
C GLY A 169 30.43 15.82 0.27
N THR A 170 29.19 15.92 0.73
CA THR A 170 28.79 15.39 2.05
C THR A 170 28.52 13.88 1.95
N PRO A 171 28.70 13.11 3.06
CA PRO A 171 28.31 11.70 3.09
C PRO A 171 26.83 11.47 2.73
N ALA A 172 25.96 12.38 3.15
CA ALA A 172 24.54 12.35 2.83
C ALA A 172 24.26 12.49 1.32
N ALA A 173 24.94 13.42 0.64
CA ALA A 173 24.82 13.60 -0.80
C ALA A 173 25.25 12.33 -1.57
N VAL A 174 26.33 11.68 -1.14
CA VAL A 174 26.80 10.42 -1.74
C VAL A 174 25.77 9.30 -1.53
N ALA A 175 25.27 9.13 -0.31
CA ALA A 175 24.26 8.11 0.01
C ALA A 175 22.94 8.32 -0.76
N GLN A 176 22.51 9.59 -0.92
CA GLN A 176 21.34 9.96 -1.72
C GLN A 176 21.55 9.65 -3.20
N GLU A 177 22.73 10.00 -3.77
CA GLU A 177 23.04 9.72 -5.19
C GLU A 177 23.03 8.23 -5.46
N GLU A 178 23.75 7.44 -4.67
CA GLU A 178 23.82 5.98 -4.82
C GLU A 178 22.44 5.32 -4.62
N GLY A 179 21.71 5.74 -3.59
CA GLY A 179 20.40 5.17 -3.24
C GLY A 179 19.32 5.44 -4.26
N PHE A 180 19.22 6.68 -4.76
CA PHE A 180 18.18 7.05 -5.70
C PHE A 180 18.55 6.86 -7.18
N ALA A 181 19.82 6.59 -7.52
CA ALA A 181 20.23 6.33 -8.90
C ALA A 181 19.40 5.22 -9.59
N PRO A 182 19.11 4.06 -8.97
CA PRO A 182 18.26 3.04 -9.58
C PRO A 182 16.83 3.51 -9.84
N VAL A 183 16.25 4.31 -8.93
CA VAL A 183 14.90 4.88 -9.09
C VAL A 183 14.85 5.83 -10.28
N LEU A 184 15.85 6.71 -10.40
CA LEU A 184 15.94 7.65 -11.51
C LEU A 184 16.23 6.94 -12.86
N ALA A 185 17.04 5.89 -12.85
CA ALA A 185 17.28 5.07 -14.02
C ALA A 185 15.98 4.38 -14.50
N TRP A 186 15.23 3.81 -13.57
CA TRP A 186 13.91 3.24 -13.84
C TRP A 186 12.94 4.28 -14.40
N ALA A 187 12.85 5.46 -13.80
CA ALA A 187 11.96 6.53 -14.26
C ALA A 187 12.28 7.01 -15.69
N ARG A 188 13.58 7.01 -16.05
CA ARG A 188 14.01 7.31 -17.42
C ARG A 188 13.62 6.21 -18.39
N ALA A 189 13.83 4.95 -18.03
CA ALA A 189 13.58 3.79 -18.90
C ALA A 189 12.09 3.55 -19.11
N GLU A 190 11.30 3.50 -18.03
CA GLU A 190 9.91 3.06 -18.07
C GLU A 190 8.91 4.20 -18.30
N LEU A 191 9.20 5.39 -17.80
CA LEU A 191 8.31 6.54 -17.91
C LEU A 191 8.81 7.60 -18.92
N GLY A 192 10.02 7.43 -19.46
CA GLY A 192 10.65 8.38 -20.37
C GLY A 192 10.90 9.75 -19.74
N LEU A 193 11.05 9.80 -18.40
CA LEU A 193 11.24 11.03 -17.67
C LEU A 193 12.71 11.47 -17.69
N ARG A 194 12.92 12.78 -17.63
CA ARG A 194 14.24 13.39 -17.43
C ARG A 194 14.19 14.36 -16.26
N PRO A 195 13.98 13.84 -15.01
CA PRO A 195 13.84 14.72 -13.86
C PRO A 195 15.14 15.43 -13.57
N ARG A 196 15.02 16.69 -13.14
CA ARG A 196 16.14 17.50 -12.70
C ARG A 196 16.41 17.24 -11.22
N VAL A 197 17.64 16.92 -10.91
CA VAL A 197 18.15 16.77 -9.55
C VAL A 197 18.85 18.06 -9.13
N SER A 198 18.69 18.50 -7.90
CA SER A 198 19.25 19.74 -7.40
C SER A 198 19.53 19.69 -5.88
N ASP A 199 20.49 20.47 -5.46
CA ASP A 199 20.80 20.77 -4.06
C ASP A 199 20.11 22.05 -3.54
N ALA A 200 19.16 22.60 -4.31
CA ALA A 200 18.40 23.76 -3.89
C ALA A 200 17.43 23.40 -2.75
N LEU A 201 17.52 24.12 -1.63
CA LEU A 201 16.70 23.90 -0.43
C LEU A 201 15.18 24.00 -0.70
N THR A 202 14.77 24.77 -1.69
CA THR A 202 13.36 24.98 -2.07
C THR A 202 12.86 23.98 -3.11
N GLY A 203 13.68 22.97 -3.46
CA GLY A 203 13.41 22.08 -4.58
C GLY A 203 13.70 22.70 -5.93
N THR A 204 13.41 21.98 -6.99
CA THR A 204 13.68 22.42 -8.37
C THR A 204 12.46 22.21 -9.26
N PRO A 205 11.93 23.27 -9.87
CA PRO A 205 10.84 23.16 -10.82
C PRO A 205 11.18 22.19 -11.95
N GLN A 206 10.31 21.23 -12.18
CA GLN A 206 10.47 20.23 -13.23
C GLN A 206 9.90 20.72 -14.56
N GLU A 207 10.48 20.26 -15.66
CA GLU A 207 10.03 20.62 -17.00
C GLU A 207 8.58 20.20 -17.26
N ALA A 208 7.85 20.99 -18.06
CA ALA A 208 6.45 20.72 -18.42
C ALA A 208 6.27 19.30 -18.97
N GLY A 209 7.15 18.85 -19.87
CA GLY A 209 7.07 17.51 -20.44
C GLY A 209 7.25 16.38 -19.42
N THR A 210 8.00 16.58 -18.33
CA THR A 210 8.09 15.63 -17.20
C THR A 210 6.80 15.62 -16.42
N ARG A 211 6.23 16.80 -16.14
CA ARG A 211 4.95 16.93 -15.41
C ARG A 211 3.79 16.30 -16.18
N ASP A 212 3.70 16.56 -17.49
CA ASP A 212 2.64 16.01 -18.34
C ASP A 212 2.67 14.48 -18.37
N ARG A 213 3.85 13.88 -18.57
CA ARG A 213 4.02 12.42 -18.59
C ARG A 213 3.67 11.78 -17.24
N LEU A 214 4.06 12.39 -16.12
CA LEU A 214 3.69 11.90 -14.79
C LEU A 214 2.19 12.02 -14.54
N THR A 215 1.58 13.14 -14.91
CA THR A 215 0.13 13.33 -14.80
C THR A 215 -0.60 12.26 -15.61
N GLU A 216 -0.18 11.99 -16.84
CA GLU A 216 -0.76 10.95 -17.69
C GLU A 216 -0.59 9.56 -17.06
N ALA A 217 0.59 9.25 -16.49
CA ALA A 217 0.84 7.97 -15.82
C ALA A 217 -0.06 7.78 -14.58
N LEU A 218 -0.28 8.83 -13.79
CA LEU A 218 -1.18 8.82 -12.64
C LEU A 218 -2.66 8.69 -13.05
N CYS A 219 -3.08 9.36 -14.11
CA CYS A 219 -4.44 9.28 -14.61
C CYS A 219 -4.82 7.88 -15.14
N ARG A 220 -3.84 7.08 -15.56
CA ARG A 220 -4.06 5.69 -16.04
C ARG A 220 -4.19 4.67 -14.90
N LEU A 221 -3.82 5.01 -13.67
CA LEU A 221 -3.96 4.11 -12.53
C LEU A 221 -5.43 3.88 -12.22
N ASP A 222 -5.81 2.68 -11.80
CA ASP A 222 -7.13 2.46 -11.19
C ASP A 222 -7.19 3.04 -9.77
N ASP A 223 -8.37 3.00 -9.13
CA ASP A 223 -8.56 3.62 -7.82
C ASP A 223 -7.76 2.92 -6.71
N LEU A 224 -7.53 1.61 -6.81
CA LEU A 224 -6.72 0.83 -5.86
C LEU A 224 -5.22 1.12 -6.07
N GLU A 225 -4.77 1.22 -7.31
CA GLU A 225 -3.40 1.60 -7.60
C GLU A 225 -3.12 3.05 -7.20
N LEU A 226 -4.06 3.97 -7.48
CA LEU A 226 -3.90 5.38 -7.15
C LEU A 226 -3.81 5.62 -5.64
N VAL A 227 -4.66 4.97 -4.84
CA VAL A 227 -4.56 5.08 -3.37
C VAL A 227 -3.25 4.51 -2.84
N ALA A 228 -2.74 3.43 -3.46
CA ALA A 228 -1.47 2.86 -3.06
C ALA A 228 -0.30 3.82 -3.34
N VAL A 229 -0.29 4.46 -4.51
CA VAL A 229 0.72 5.47 -4.87
C VAL A 229 0.61 6.69 -3.96
N ASP A 230 -0.60 7.18 -3.68
CA ASP A 230 -0.84 8.34 -2.81
C ASP A 230 -0.30 8.10 -1.38
N GLN A 231 -0.67 6.97 -0.78
CA GLN A 231 -0.20 6.63 0.57
C GLN A 231 1.31 6.41 0.62
N LEU A 232 1.87 5.76 -0.39
CA LEU A 232 3.30 5.47 -0.45
C LEU A 232 4.12 6.74 -0.72
N ALA A 233 3.65 7.63 -1.60
CA ALA A 233 4.30 8.92 -1.86
C ALA A 233 4.37 9.77 -0.59
N GLY A 234 3.28 9.81 0.18
CA GLY A 234 3.27 10.47 1.49
C GLY A 234 4.20 9.84 2.52
N ALA A 235 4.30 8.49 2.53
CA ALA A 235 5.19 7.77 3.44
C ALA A 235 6.68 7.98 3.08
N CYS A 236 7.01 7.99 1.78
CA CYS A 236 8.38 8.12 1.28
C CYS A 236 8.80 9.56 0.99
N ARG A 237 7.89 10.52 1.04
CA ARG A 237 8.13 11.91 0.58
C ARG A 237 8.65 11.96 -0.87
N SER A 238 8.30 10.95 -1.68
CA SER A 238 8.76 10.79 -3.06
C SER A 238 7.70 10.10 -3.92
N LEU A 239 7.23 10.80 -4.94
CA LEU A 239 6.33 10.25 -5.96
C LEU A 239 7.08 9.24 -6.86
N LEU A 240 8.34 9.54 -7.20
CA LEU A 240 9.13 8.66 -8.06
C LEU A 240 9.44 7.32 -7.38
N LEU A 241 9.80 7.34 -6.09
CA LEU A 241 10.03 6.12 -5.31
C LEU A 241 8.73 5.32 -5.15
N ALA A 242 7.60 5.99 -4.89
CA ALA A 242 6.30 5.34 -4.79
C ALA A 242 5.89 4.64 -6.09
N LEU A 243 6.07 5.29 -7.23
CA LEU A 243 5.80 4.69 -8.54
C LEU A 243 6.74 3.51 -8.83
N ALA A 244 8.05 3.64 -8.56
CA ALA A 244 9.02 2.57 -8.76
C ALA A 244 8.69 1.35 -7.89
N ALA A 245 8.36 1.55 -6.61
CA ALA A 245 8.03 0.48 -5.69
C ALA A 245 6.69 -0.20 -6.05
N THR A 246 5.65 0.56 -6.38
CA THR A 246 4.37 -0.02 -6.81
C THR A 246 4.48 -0.74 -8.15
N ARG A 247 5.42 -0.38 -9.02
CA ARG A 247 5.72 -1.11 -10.27
C ARG A 247 6.64 -2.32 -10.08
N GLY A 248 7.17 -2.52 -8.86
CA GLY A 248 8.04 -3.65 -8.51
C GLY A 248 9.51 -3.44 -8.89
N ALA A 249 9.90 -2.23 -9.30
CA ALA A 249 11.30 -1.89 -9.58
C ALA A 249 12.14 -1.75 -8.30
N VAL A 250 11.49 -1.44 -7.17
CA VAL A 250 12.10 -1.32 -5.86
C VAL A 250 11.35 -2.22 -4.89
N GLY A 251 12.07 -3.08 -4.17
CA GLY A 251 11.48 -3.96 -3.14
C GLY A 251 11.13 -3.21 -1.85
N VAL A 252 10.29 -3.84 -0.99
CA VAL A 252 9.82 -3.24 0.27
C VAL A 252 10.96 -2.77 1.16
N GLN A 253 11.99 -3.59 1.35
CA GLN A 253 13.12 -3.27 2.23
C GLN A 253 13.91 -2.07 1.73
N GLU A 254 14.19 -2.04 0.43
CA GLU A 254 14.91 -0.95 -0.20
C GLU A 254 14.08 0.34 -0.23
N CYS A 255 12.78 0.22 -0.50
CA CYS A 255 11.86 1.36 -0.42
C CYS A 255 11.85 1.97 0.99
N LEU A 256 11.78 1.13 2.03
CA LEU A 256 11.84 1.55 3.42
C LEU A 256 13.18 2.21 3.77
N ARG A 257 14.29 1.63 3.31
CA ARG A 257 15.64 2.19 3.50
C ARG A 257 15.74 3.59 2.88
N LEU A 258 15.29 3.74 1.64
CA LEU A 258 15.33 5.03 0.92
C LEU A 258 14.38 6.07 1.53
N ALA A 259 13.19 5.65 1.97
CA ALA A 259 12.23 6.53 2.63
C ALA A 259 12.75 7.12 3.95
N ARG A 260 13.70 6.44 4.60
CA ARG A 260 14.29 6.82 5.89
C ARG A 260 15.76 7.21 5.80
N LEU A 261 16.30 7.36 4.60
CA LEU A 261 17.72 7.54 4.39
C LEU A 261 18.29 8.71 5.20
N GLU A 262 17.64 9.87 5.19
CA GLU A 262 18.06 11.06 5.93
C GLU A 262 17.96 10.85 7.45
N GLU A 263 16.89 10.20 7.92
CA GLU A 263 16.71 9.91 9.35
C GLU A 263 17.75 8.91 9.86
N GLU A 264 18.10 7.90 9.08
CA GLU A 264 19.13 6.92 9.47
C GLU A 264 20.52 7.56 9.50
N LEU A 265 20.86 8.45 8.55
CA LEU A 265 22.10 9.20 8.58
C LEU A 265 22.19 10.13 9.81
N GLN A 266 21.09 10.78 10.19
CA GLN A 266 21.03 11.59 11.41
C GLN A 266 21.19 10.74 12.68
N ILE A 267 20.62 9.53 12.71
CA ILE A 267 20.78 8.60 13.82
C ILE A 267 22.24 8.11 13.93
N GLU A 268 22.90 7.87 12.81
CA GLU A 268 24.32 7.50 12.79
C GLU A 268 25.22 8.62 13.33
N GLU A 269 24.90 9.86 13.03
CA GLU A 269 25.69 11.02 13.45
C GLU A 269 25.43 11.42 14.92
N TRP A 270 24.15 11.42 15.35
CA TRP A 270 23.76 11.99 16.66
C TRP A 270 23.27 10.94 17.66
N GLY A 271 23.18 9.70 17.26
CA GLY A 271 22.70 8.61 18.10
C GLY A 271 21.17 8.43 18.07
N MET A 272 20.73 7.30 18.58
CA MET A 272 19.32 6.91 18.61
C MET A 272 18.67 7.39 19.91
N VAL A 273 17.47 7.98 19.82
CA VAL A 273 16.61 8.27 20.98
C VAL A 273 15.76 7.03 21.29
N GLU A 274 15.93 6.47 22.48
CA GLU A 274 15.18 5.31 22.95
C GLU A 274 13.67 5.58 22.95
N GLY A 275 12.90 4.62 22.42
CA GLY A 275 11.43 4.61 22.45
C GLY A 275 10.75 5.42 21.34
N GLY A 276 11.41 6.39 20.71
CA GLY A 276 10.85 7.17 19.59
C GLY A 276 11.08 6.50 18.25
N HIS A 277 12.33 6.28 17.90
CA HIS A 277 12.71 5.75 16.59
C HIS A 277 12.21 4.33 16.30
N ASP A 278 12.00 3.49 17.32
CA ASP A 278 11.46 2.13 17.13
C ASP A 278 10.01 2.15 16.71
N ILE A 279 9.20 3.06 17.27
CA ILE A 279 7.79 3.24 16.91
C ILE A 279 7.70 3.79 15.48
N ASP A 280 8.51 4.80 15.17
CA ASP A 280 8.54 5.42 13.85
C ASP A 280 8.98 4.43 12.75
N ARG A 281 9.98 3.57 13.04
CA ARG A 281 10.40 2.49 12.13
C ARG A 281 9.28 1.48 11.90
N ALA A 282 8.56 1.09 12.96
CA ALA A 282 7.45 0.15 12.84
C ALA A 282 6.28 0.75 12.03
N ASP A 283 5.92 2.01 12.29
CA ASP A 283 4.89 2.72 11.53
C ASP A 283 5.28 2.88 10.05
N ALA A 284 6.50 3.33 9.78
CA ALA A 284 7.02 3.46 8.43
C ALA A 284 7.00 2.12 7.67
N ALA A 285 7.36 1.02 8.35
CA ALA A 285 7.33 -0.31 7.74
C ALA A 285 5.91 -0.71 7.30
N VAL A 286 4.88 -0.43 8.10
CA VAL A 286 3.48 -0.71 7.75
C VAL A 286 3.02 0.19 6.60
N ARG A 287 3.34 1.49 6.65
CA ARG A 287 2.95 2.49 5.64
C ARG A 287 3.61 2.26 4.29
N VAL A 288 4.79 1.66 4.26
CA VAL A 288 5.49 1.29 3.02
C VAL A 288 5.02 -0.08 2.52
N ALA A 289 4.95 -1.08 3.41
CA ALA A 289 4.64 -2.45 3.00
C ALA A 289 3.18 -2.63 2.55
N GLY A 290 2.22 -1.95 3.21
CA GLY A 290 0.80 -2.07 2.89
C GLY A 290 0.45 -1.73 1.44
N PRO A 291 0.80 -0.54 0.93
CA PRO A 291 0.54 -0.16 -0.46
C PRO A 291 1.25 -1.05 -1.49
N ILE A 292 2.51 -1.41 -1.25
CA ILE A 292 3.26 -2.31 -2.15
C ILE A 292 2.59 -3.68 -2.21
N LEU A 293 2.19 -4.22 -1.06
CA LEU A 293 1.47 -5.50 -0.99
C LEU A 293 0.11 -5.43 -1.69
N LEU A 294 -0.64 -4.34 -1.52
CA LEU A 294 -1.92 -4.13 -2.23
C LEU A 294 -1.73 -4.32 -3.74
N VAL A 295 -0.78 -3.59 -4.34
CA VAL A 295 -0.54 -3.65 -5.80
C VAL A 295 0.01 -5.03 -6.22
N ALA A 296 0.84 -5.67 -5.42
CA ALA A 296 1.32 -7.03 -5.69
C ALA A 296 0.18 -8.04 -5.71
N LEU A 297 -0.80 -7.93 -4.80
CA LEU A 297 -1.98 -8.79 -4.74
C LEU A 297 -2.96 -8.53 -5.90
N LEU A 298 -3.01 -7.31 -6.44
CA LEU A 298 -3.77 -6.99 -7.64
C LEU A 298 -3.20 -7.70 -8.88
N ARG A 299 -1.87 -7.77 -9.01
CA ARG A 299 -1.18 -8.36 -10.16
C ARG A 299 -1.09 -9.89 -10.08
N GLY A 300 -0.97 -10.47 -8.90
CA GLY A 300 -0.84 -11.91 -8.70
C GLY A 300 -2.05 -12.75 -9.13
N GLY A 301 -3.18 -12.13 -9.43
CA GLY A 301 -4.39 -12.81 -9.93
C GLY A 301 -4.36 -13.21 -11.41
N GLY A 302 -3.40 -12.68 -12.19
CA GLY A 302 -3.33 -12.89 -13.65
C GLY A 302 -2.44 -14.06 -14.12
N ALA A 303 -1.63 -14.67 -13.25
CA ALA A 303 -0.63 -15.68 -13.62
C ALA A 303 -1.08 -17.15 -13.48
N GLY A 304 -2.39 -17.44 -13.35
CA GLY A 304 -2.92 -18.78 -13.09
C GLY A 304 -3.79 -19.36 -14.20
N GLY A 305 -3.56 -19.04 -15.46
CA GLY A 305 -4.36 -19.56 -16.58
C GLY A 305 -3.56 -19.79 -17.85
N GLY A 306 -2.70 -20.82 -17.86
CA GLY A 306 -2.04 -21.21 -19.10
C GLY A 306 -0.92 -22.23 -18.89
N THR A 307 -1.24 -23.44 -19.19
CA THR A 307 -0.63 -24.54 -19.90
C THR A 307 -0.56 -25.83 -19.09
N GLY A 308 -1.68 -26.55 -19.07
CA GLY A 308 -1.68 -27.99 -19.02
C GLY A 308 -1.89 -28.53 -20.45
N GLY A 309 -0.87 -28.48 -21.27
CA GLY A 309 -0.85 -29.18 -22.55
C GLY A 309 -0.44 -30.62 -22.28
N GLU A 310 -1.40 -31.52 -22.22
CA GLU A 310 -1.18 -32.96 -22.31
C GLU A 310 -0.63 -33.31 -23.70
N GLY A 311 0.66 -33.63 -23.74
CA GLY A 311 1.29 -34.31 -24.86
C GLY A 311 1.03 -35.81 -24.76
N GLY A 312 -0.08 -36.27 -25.34
CA GLY A 312 -0.33 -37.69 -25.57
C GLY A 312 0.66 -38.27 -26.58
N GLY A 313 1.69 -38.93 -26.09
CA GLY A 313 2.54 -39.81 -26.91
C GLY A 313 1.77 -41.07 -27.26
N ARG A 314 1.40 -41.19 -28.53
CA ARG A 314 1.06 -42.50 -29.12
C ARG A 314 2.34 -43.20 -29.52
N GLY A 315 2.66 -44.31 -28.82
CA GLY A 315 3.57 -45.30 -29.32
C GLY A 315 2.92 -46.04 -30.48
N ASP A 316 3.68 -46.20 -31.53
CA ASP A 316 3.36 -47.19 -32.57
C ASP A 316 4.53 -48.14 -32.69
N SER A 317 4.13 -49.41 -32.58
CA SER A 317 5.01 -50.58 -32.70
C SER A 317 5.12 -50.95 -34.18
N THR A 318 6.29 -51.15 -34.64
CA THR A 318 6.70 -52.32 -35.47
C THR A 318 8.22 -52.38 -35.48
#